data_2cdc9d3c78d0a6a327a7b7378b56a1fb
#
_entry.id   2cdc9d3c78d0a6a327a7b7378b56a1fb
#
_cell.length_a   1.000
_cell.length_b   1.000
_cell.length_c   1.000
_cell.angle_alpha   90.00
_cell.angle_beta   90.00
_cell.angle_gamma   90.00
#
_symmetry.space_group_name_H-M   'P 1'
#
loop_
_entity.id
_entity.type
_entity.pdbx_description
1 polymer ?
#
loop_
_entity_poly.entity_id
_entity_poly.type
_entity_poly.pdbx_seq_one_letter_code
_entity_poly.pdbx_strand_id
1 'polypeptide(L)'
;MMQTLAKAGFTQSYTYFTWRESRAELIDYVTELTKGEMRDYYRANFWPNTPDILPFHLHDAPPSAFKIRAVLAATLSSSWGIYSGYELCENKALHGREEYLDSEKYQLKTRNWDKAGNIKPFISRVNKARQNNTALQSYANIEFIPCDNDRMIAFYKWSDDRSNLILVVINLDPHLKNESNIHLPLEAMGIDHGSAFTVRDLIYEEAYTWRESTNFVALDPRTKPVHLFCVEKS
;
A
#
# COMPACT_ATOMS: atom_id res chain seq x y z
N MET A 1 -18.65 16.10 -6.38
CA MET A 1 -19.45 15.00 -6.96
C MET A 1 -19.28 13.69 -6.18
N MET A 2 -18.07 13.11 -6.03
CA MET A 2 -17.86 11.82 -5.31
C MET A 2 -18.41 11.81 -3.88
N GLN A 3 -18.11 12.84 -3.09
CA GLN A 3 -18.64 12.98 -1.71
C GLN A 3 -20.17 13.05 -1.67
N THR A 4 -20.79 13.78 -2.61
CA THR A 4 -22.25 13.90 -2.72
C THR A 4 -22.88 12.54 -3.01
N LEU A 5 -22.30 11.76 -3.91
CA LEU A 5 -22.77 10.41 -4.21
C LEU A 5 -22.61 9.47 -3.02
N ALA A 6 -21.48 9.55 -2.31
CA ALA A 6 -21.26 8.74 -1.10
C ALA A 6 -22.28 9.08 -0.01
N LYS A 7 -22.56 10.36 0.23
CA LYS A 7 -23.64 10.80 1.16
C LYS A 7 -25.04 10.36 0.71
N ALA A 8 -25.26 10.19 -0.59
CA ALA A 8 -26.51 9.67 -1.15
C ALA A 8 -26.64 8.12 -1.06
N GLY A 9 -25.64 7.42 -0.50
CA GLY A 9 -25.70 5.98 -0.24
C GLY A 9 -24.92 5.10 -1.24
N PHE A 10 -24.11 5.68 -2.11
CA PHE A 10 -23.19 4.87 -2.93
C PHE A 10 -22.11 4.26 -2.05
N THR A 11 -21.98 2.94 -2.07
CA THR A 11 -21.17 2.17 -1.10
C THR A 11 -19.67 2.14 -1.42
N GLN A 12 -19.28 2.56 -2.62
CA GLN A 12 -17.89 2.58 -3.07
C GLN A 12 -17.64 3.81 -3.91
N SER A 13 -16.48 4.42 -3.74
CA SER A 13 -16.07 5.59 -4.51
C SER A 13 -14.68 5.39 -5.09
N TYR A 14 -14.51 5.74 -6.37
CA TYR A 14 -13.19 5.98 -6.96
C TYR A 14 -12.51 7.13 -6.24
N THR A 15 -11.18 7.13 -6.23
CA THR A 15 -10.41 8.06 -5.43
C THR A 15 -9.25 8.67 -6.20
N TYR A 16 -8.69 9.75 -5.65
CA TYR A 16 -7.48 10.38 -6.18
C TYR A 16 -6.19 9.68 -5.75
N PHE A 17 -6.25 8.51 -5.11
CA PHE A 17 -5.09 7.71 -4.73
C PHE A 17 -4.13 7.49 -5.90
N THR A 18 -4.66 7.26 -7.10
CA THR A 18 -3.88 7.00 -8.32
C THR A 18 -2.80 8.06 -8.55
N TRP A 19 -3.05 9.31 -8.15
CA TRP A 19 -2.14 10.45 -8.36
C TRP A 19 -1.44 10.95 -7.08
N ARG A 20 -1.56 10.26 -5.96
CA ARG A 20 -0.83 10.59 -4.73
C ARG A 20 0.48 9.82 -4.71
N GLU A 21 1.61 10.52 -4.77
CA GLU A 21 2.93 9.90 -4.94
C GLU A 21 3.84 10.13 -3.74
N SER A 22 3.88 11.37 -3.25
CA SER A 22 4.72 11.73 -2.12
C SER A 22 4.16 11.25 -0.79
N ARG A 23 5.06 11.08 0.21
CA ARG A 23 4.68 10.75 1.59
C ARG A 23 3.64 11.72 2.14
N ALA A 24 3.85 13.03 1.96
CA ALA A 24 2.93 14.04 2.46
C ALA A 24 1.55 13.91 1.84
N GLU A 25 1.45 13.81 0.51
CA GLU A 25 0.17 13.64 -0.19
C GLU A 25 -0.58 12.37 0.23
N LEU A 26 0.14 11.26 0.46
CA LEU A 26 -0.47 10.01 0.92
C LEU A 26 -1.00 10.15 2.34
N ILE A 27 -0.21 10.75 3.26
CA ILE A 27 -0.63 10.98 4.65
C ILE A 27 -1.84 11.91 4.69
N ASP A 28 -1.78 13.05 4.03
CA ASP A 28 -2.86 14.04 4.02
C ASP A 28 -4.15 13.42 3.48
N TYR A 29 -4.06 12.73 2.35
CA TYR A 29 -5.23 12.14 1.71
C TYR A 29 -5.85 11.03 2.55
N VAL A 30 -5.06 10.12 3.10
CA VAL A 30 -5.57 9.05 3.97
C VAL A 30 -6.12 9.61 5.27
N THR A 31 -5.50 10.66 5.84
CA THR A 31 -6.00 11.34 7.03
C THR A 31 -7.35 11.99 6.77
N GLU A 32 -7.53 12.68 5.64
CA GLU A 32 -8.83 13.22 5.22
C GLU A 32 -9.91 12.14 5.18
N LEU A 33 -9.59 10.98 4.58
CA LEU A 33 -10.53 9.86 4.44
C LEU A 33 -10.86 9.15 5.76
N THR A 34 -9.93 9.09 6.72
CA THR A 34 -10.01 8.21 7.89
C THR A 34 -10.23 8.91 9.22
N LYS A 35 -9.94 10.21 9.32
CA LYS A 35 -10.04 10.99 10.56
C LYS A 35 -11.10 12.09 10.49
N GLY A 36 -11.47 12.57 9.28
CA GLY A 36 -12.49 13.58 9.06
C GLY A 36 -13.91 13.00 8.93
N GLU A 37 -14.88 13.86 8.57
CA GLU A 37 -16.27 13.47 8.33
C GLU A 37 -16.43 12.37 7.26
N MET A 38 -15.49 12.27 6.32
CA MET A 38 -15.52 11.27 5.25
C MET A 38 -15.47 9.85 5.78
N ARG A 39 -14.87 9.65 6.96
CA ARG A 39 -14.85 8.36 7.66
C ARG A 39 -16.21 7.68 7.76
N ASP A 40 -17.27 8.45 7.96
CA ASP A 40 -18.60 7.90 8.27
C ASP A 40 -19.36 7.46 7.01
N TYR A 41 -19.12 8.11 5.87
CA TYR A 41 -19.92 7.89 4.66
C TYR A 41 -19.13 7.53 3.40
N TYR A 42 -17.80 7.78 3.36
CA TYR A 42 -17.01 7.59 2.16
C TYR A 42 -16.21 6.29 2.23
N ARG A 43 -16.45 5.37 1.31
CA ARG A 43 -15.70 4.10 1.20
C ARG A 43 -14.80 4.15 -0.02
N ALA A 44 -13.55 4.50 0.25
CA ALA A 44 -12.53 4.66 -0.77
C ALA A 44 -12.13 3.32 -1.38
N ASN A 45 -12.13 3.22 -2.71
CA ASN A 45 -11.50 2.13 -3.43
C ASN A 45 -10.22 2.63 -4.08
N PHE A 46 -9.09 2.05 -3.71
CA PHE A 46 -7.77 2.48 -4.19
C PHE A 46 -7.36 1.68 -5.42
N TRP A 47 -7.12 2.41 -6.51
CA TRP A 47 -6.67 1.85 -7.78
C TRP A 47 -5.30 2.42 -8.13
N PRO A 48 -4.23 1.59 -8.20
CA PRO A 48 -2.94 2.05 -8.72
C PRO A 48 -2.97 2.35 -10.22
N ASN A 49 -3.88 1.71 -10.96
CA ASN A 49 -4.17 1.94 -12.37
C ASN A 49 -5.64 1.66 -12.66
N THR A 50 -6.18 2.15 -13.75
CA THR A 50 -7.55 1.87 -14.21
C THR A 50 -7.56 1.52 -15.70
N PRO A 51 -8.68 1.06 -16.28
CA PRO A 51 -8.77 0.85 -17.73
C PRO A 51 -8.43 2.08 -18.58
N ASP A 52 -8.69 3.27 -18.03
CA ASP A 52 -8.47 4.55 -18.70
C ASP A 52 -7.17 5.26 -18.31
N ILE A 53 -6.52 4.82 -17.20
CA ILE A 53 -5.42 5.57 -16.59
C ILE A 53 -4.25 4.66 -16.28
N LEU A 54 -3.14 4.92 -16.94
CA LEU A 54 -1.80 4.55 -16.51
C LEU A 54 -1.12 5.83 -16.00
N PRO A 55 -0.99 6.03 -14.67
CA PRO A 55 -0.45 7.28 -14.14
C PRO A 55 1.03 7.46 -14.51
N PHE A 56 1.50 8.71 -14.62
CA PHE A 56 2.84 9.03 -15.10
C PHE A 56 3.97 8.30 -14.36
N HIS A 57 3.85 8.10 -13.06
CA HIS A 57 4.85 7.38 -12.26
C HIS A 57 4.96 5.88 -12.57
N LEU A 58 4.03 5.32 -13.34
CA LEU A 58 4.10 3.95 -13.85
C LEU A 58 4.55 3.86 -15.31
N HIS A 59 4.76 5.00 -16.01
CA HIS A 59 5.27 5.01 -17.37
C HIS A 59 6.72 4.50 -17.40
N ASP A 60 6.98 3.49 -18.20
CA ASP A 60 8.29 2.84 -18.32
C ASP A 60 8.91 2.41 -16.98
N ALA A 61 8.10 2.33 -15.93
CA ALA A 61 8.54 2.07 -14.57
C ALA A 61 8.97 0.59 -14.37
N PRO A 62 9.91 0.34 -13.45
CA PRO A 62 10.31 -1.02 -13.09
C PRO A 62 9.22 -1.75 -12.29
N PRO A 63 9.29 -3.10 -12.18
CA PRO A 63 8.35 -3.88 -11.38
C PRO A 63 8.26 -3.45 -9.90
N SER A 64 9.31 -2.83 -9.34
CA SER A 64 9.30 -2.25 -7.99
C SER A 64 8.24 -1.17 -7.81
N ALA A 65 8.03 -0.28 -8.79
CA ALA A 65 6.99 0.73 -8.75
C ALA A 65 5.60 0.10 -8.63
N PHE A 66 5.33 -0.95 -9.39
CA PHE A 66 4.08 -1.70 -9.33
C PHE A 66 3.90 -2.40 -7.97
N LYS A 67 4.96 -3.00 -7.41
CA LYS A 67 4.91 -3.61 -6.06
C LYS A 67 4.61 -2.58 -4.98
N ILE A 68 5.29 -1.43 -5.00
CA ILE A 68 5.07 -0.31 -4.07
C ILE A 68 3.62 0.15 -4.14
N ARG A 69 3.12 0.45 -5.33
CA ARG A 69 1.75 0.95 -5.51
C ARG A 69 0.70 -0.09 -5.14
N ALA A 70 0.93 -1.38 -5.41
CA ALA A 70 0.04 -2.46 -4.99
C ALA A 70 -0.08 -2.54 -3.46
N VAL A 71 1.03 -2.47 -2.72
CA VAL A 71 1.00 -2.53 -1.26
C VAL A 71 0.36 -1.28 -0.68
N LEU A 72 0.68 -0.08 -1.19
CA LEU A 72 0.01 1.16 -0.77
C LEU A 72 -1.51 1.05 -0.95
N ALA A 73 -1.98 0.66 -2.14
CA ALA A 73 -3.41 0.51 -2.39
C ALA A 73 -4.07 -0.53 -1.49
N ALA A 74 -3.40 -1.68 -1.34
CA ALA A 74 -3.92 -2.83 -0.60
C ALA A 74 -3.94 -2.63 0.92
N THR A 75 -3.12 -1.74 1.48
CA THR A 75 -2.98 -1.58 2.92
C THR A 75 -3.51 -0.25 3.46
N LEU A 76 -3.54 0.80 2.66
CA LEU A 76 -4.10 2.11 3.05
C LEU A 76 -5.64 2.15 2.93
N SER A 77 -6.25 1.22 2.19
CA SER A 77 -7.71 1.11 2.09
C SER A 77 -8.20 -0.31 2.34
N SER A 78 -9.45 -0.42 2.80
CA SER A 78 -10.15 -1.71 2.92
C SER A 78 -10.57 -2.28 1.57
N SER A 79 -10.67 -1.46 0.53
CA SER A 79 -11.03 -1.85 -0.84
C SER A 79 -9.98 -1.37 -1.82
N TRP A 80 -9.50 -2.27 -2.66
CA TRP A 80 -8.55 -1.95 -3.70
C TRP A 80 -8.76 -2.81 -4.94
N GLY A 81 -8.29 -2.34 -6.07
CA GLY A 81 -8.38 -3.06 -7.34
C GLY A 81 -7.20 -2.75 -8.24
N ILE A 82 -7.01 -3.60 -9.24
CA ILE A 82 -6.05 -3.41 -10.33
C ILE A 82 -6.77 -3.64 -11.66
N TYR A 83 -6.38 -2.89 -12.67
CA TYR A 83 -6.76 -3.20 -14.04
C TYR A 83 -5.84 -4.29 -14.61
N SER A 84 -6.42 -5.21 -15.38
CA SER A 84 -5.72 -6.34 -16.02
C SER A 84 -4.45 -5.89 -16.76
N GLY A 85 -3.35 -6.61 -16.55
CA GLY A 85 -2.02 -6.27 -17.06
C GLY A 85 -1.13 -5.55 -16.06
N TYR A 86 -1.70 -5.05 -14.96
CA TYR A 86 -0.91 -4.52 -13.85
C TYR A 86 0.06 -5.57 -13.27
N GLU A 87 -0.43 -6.79 -13.06
CA GLU A 87 0.35 -7.93 -12.60
C GLU A 87 1.45 -8.38 -13.57
N LEU A 88 1.38 -7.94 -14.82
CA LEU A 88 2.41 -8.12 -15.85
C LEU A 88 3.33 -6.91 -15.98
N CYS A 89 3.15 -5.90 -15.13
CA CYS A 89 3.84 -4.61 -15.18
C CYS A 89 3.72 -3.95 -16.57
N GLU A 90 2.51 -3.93 -17.15
CA GLU A 90 2.25 -3.19 -18.38
C GLU A 90 2.40 -1.69 -18.10
N ASN A 91 3.44 -1.08 -18.69
CA ASN A 91 3.91 0.26 -18.37
C ASN A 91 4.04 1.17 -19.61
N LYS A 92 3.52 0.75 -20.77
CA LYS A 92 3.60 1.54 -21.99
C LYS A 92 2.37 2.43 -22.14
N ALA A 93 2.59 3.73 -22.25
CA ALA A 93 1.57 4.75 -22.40
C ALA A 93 1.62 5.42 -23.77
N LEU A 94 0.54 6.07 -24.14
CA LEU A 94 0.53 7.04 -25.26
C LEU A 94 1.39 8.25 -24.87
N HIS A 95 2.15 8.76 -25.83
CA HIS A 95 3.06 9.88 -25.56
C HIS A 95 2.32 11.10 -24.98
N GLY A 96 2.78 11.56 -23.82
CA GLY A 96 2.23 12.73 -23.12
C GLY A 96 0.83 12.55 -22.53
N ARG A 97 0.33 11.31 -22.42
CA ARG A 97 -1.00 11.01 -21.86
C ARG A 97 -0.91 9.89 -20.83
N GLU A 98 -1.77 9.94 -19.84
CA GLU A 98 -1.97 8.85 -18.86
C GLU A 98 -2.91 7.77 -19.41
N GLU A 99 -2.75 7.39 -20.67
CA GLU A 99 -3.52 6.33 -21.33
C GLU A 99 -2.57 5.21 -21.76
N TYR A 100 -3.02 3.97 -21.62
CA TYR A 100 -2.28 2.82 -22.10
C TYR A 100 -2.09 2.85 -23.61
N LEU A 101 -0.88 2.50 -24.08
CA LEU A 101 -0.67 2.12 -25.47
C LEU A 101 -1.44 0.82 -25.74
N ASP A 102 -2.20 0.78 -26.83
CA ASP A 102 -3.04 -0.36 -27.20
C ASP A 102 -4.06 -0.74 -26.09
N SER A 103 -4.81 0.26 -25.62
CA SER A 103 -5.81 0.10 -24.57
C SER A 103 -6.95 -0.83 -24.99
N GLU A 104 -7.38 -1.75 -24.10
CA GLU A 104 -8.57 -2.60 -24.30
C GLU A 104 -9.88 -1.82 -24.41
N LYS A 105 -9.88 -0.55 -24.11
CA LYS A 105 -11.02 0.34 -24.34
C LYS A 105 -11.51 0.30 -25.79
N TYR A 106 -10.59 0.03 -26.72
CA TYR A 106 -10.86 0.05 -28.17
C TYR A 106 -10.50 -1.24 -28.89
N GLN A 107 -9.76 -2.14 -28.24
CA GLN A 107 -9.23 -3.35 -28.86
C GLN A 107 -9.24 -4.52 -27.89
N LEU A 108 -9.48 -5.72 -28.43
CA LEU A 108 -9.23 -6.94 -27.66
C LEU A 108 -7.72 -7.15 -27.50
N LYS A 109 -7.27 -7.35 -26.28
CA LYS A 109 -5.86 -7.53 -25.95
C LYS A 109 -5.61 -8.94 -25.42
N THR A 110 -4.79 -9.70 -26.14
CA THR A 110 -4.31 -10.99 -25.67
C THR A 110 -3.02 -10.80 -24.86
N ARG A 111 -2.97 -11.32 -23.64
CA ARG A 111 -1.82 -11.21 -22.75
C ARG A 111 -1.13 -12.54 -22.55
N ASN A 112 0.21 -12.52 -22.55
CA ASN A 112 0.99 -13.64 -22.05
C ASN A 112 1.06 -13.57 -20.52
N TRP A 113 0.18 -14.30 -19.84
CA TRP A 113 0.09 -14.33 -18.37
C TRP A 113 1.29 -14.96 -17.69
N ASP A 114 2.14 -15.70 -18.43
CA ASP A 114 3.36 -16.31 -17.91
C ASP A 114 4.63 -15.52 -18.29
N LYS A 115 4.44 -14.27 -18.72
CA LYS A 115 5.54 -13.34 -19.00
C LYS A 115 6.52 -13.31 -17.83
N ALA A 116 7.81 -13.49 -18.12
CA ALA A 116 8.87 -13.37 -17.12
C ALA A 116 8.88 -11.98 -16.48
N GLY A 117 9.17 -11.90 -15.18
CA GLY A 117 9.20 -10.64 -14.42
C GLY A 117 7.81 -10.13 -14.00
N ASN A 118 6.74 -10.92 -14.20
CA ASN A 118 5.43 -10.58 -13.64
C ASN A 118 5.44 -10.57 -12.11
N ILE A 119 4.51 -9.83 -11.53
CA ILE A 119 4.36 -9.70 -10.07
C ILE A 119 3.15 -10.46 -9.52
N LYS A 120 2.57 -11.40 -10.27
CA LYS A 120 1.44 -12.24 -9.80
C LYS A 120 1.71 -12.90 -8.44
N PRO A 121 2.88 -13.55 -8.22
CA PRO A 121 3.18 -14.17 -6.92
C PRO A 121 3.24 -13.15 -5.78
N PHE A 122 3.73 -11.94 -6.04
CA PHE A 122 3.77 -10.87 -5.06
C PHE A 122 2.36 -10.39 -4.69
N ILE A 123 1.50 -10.13 -5.67
CA ILE A 123 0.10 -9.73 -5.44
C ILE A 123 -0.66 -10.83 -4.69
N SER A 124 -0.40 -12.10 -5.03
CA SER A 124 -0.99 -13.25 -4.32
C SER A 124 -0.64 -13.24 -2.82
N ARG A 125 0.64 -12.95 -2.46
CA ARG A 125 1.06 -12.83 -1.05
C ARG A 125 0.40 -11.66 -0.36
N VAL A 126 0.31 -10.51 -1.02
CA VAL A 126 -0.40 -9.33 -0.47
C VAL A 126 -1.87 -9.65 -0.20
N ASN A 127 -2.56 -10.30 -1.14
CA ASN A 127 -3.95 -10.70 -0.96
C ASN A 127 -4.12 -11.73 0.16
N LYS A 128 -3.22 -12.72 0.25
CA LYS A 128 -3.22 -13.70 1.34
C LYS A 128 -3.01 -13.03 2.71
N ALA A 129 -2.08 -12.06 2.78
CA ALA A 129 -1.88 -11.27 4.00
C ALA A 129 -3.16 -10.53 4.39
N ARG A 130 -3.87 -9.91 3.43
CA ARG A 130 -5.15 -9.24 3.69
C ARG A 130 -6.25 -10.18 4.16
N GLN A 131 -6.37 -11.36 3.55
CA GLN A 131 -7.37 -12.36 3.93
C GLN A 131 -7.17 -12.87 5.36
N ASN A 132 -5.91 -13.05 5.76
CA ASN A 132 -5.55 -13.65 7.05
C ASN A 132 -5.40 -12.63 8.19
N ASN A 133 -5.48 -11.32 7.92
CA ASN A 133 -5.27 -10.27 8.91
C ASN A 133 -6.43 -9.27 8.90
N THR A 134 -7.27 -9.34 9.92
CA THR A 134 -8.47 -8.48 10.06
C THR A 134 -8.12 -7.01 10.17
N ALA A 135 -6.94 -6.66 10.71
CA ALA A 135 -6.43 -5.30 10.72
C ALA A 135 -6.35 -4.65 9.32
N LEU A 136 -6.15 -5.44 8.27
CA LEU A 136 -6.09 -4.96 6.87
C LEU A 136 -7.47 -4.87 6.19
N GLN A 137 -8.53 -5.34 6.84
CA GLN A 137 -9.89 -5.35 6.30
C GLN A 137 -10.70 -4.11 6.69
N SER A 138 -10.27 -3.38 7.71
CA SER A 138 -10.81 -2.07 8.10
C SER A 138 -10.02 -0.93 7.49
N TYR A 139 -10.61 0.26 7.41
CA TYR A 139 -9.92 1.37 6.75
C TYR A 139 -9.58 2.54 7.69
N ALA A 140 -10.41 2.78 8.72
CA ALA A 140 -10.22 3.88 9.66
C ALA A 140 -9.24 3.58 10.82
N ASN A 141 -8.79 2.34 10.93
CA ASN A 141 -7.88 1.82 11.95
C ASN A 141 -6.40 1.99 11.52
N ILE A 142 -5.98 3.21 11.28
CA ILE A 142 -4.63 3.52 10.77
C ILE A 142 -4.01 4.69 11.52
N GLU A 143 -2.72 4.57 11.83
CA GLU A 143 -1.86 5.65 12.33
C GLU A 143 -0.52 5.63 11.61
N PHE A 144 -0.10 6.81 11.14
CA PHE A 144 1.21 6.97 10.52
C PHE A 144 2.31 7.06 11.57
N ILE A 145 3.47 6.49 11.24
CA ILE A 145 4.65 6.42 12.10
C ILE A 145 5.71 7.37 11.53
N PRO A 146 6.34 8.19 12.37
CA PRO A 146 7.45 9.03 11.95
C PRO A 146 8.61 8.19 11.39
N CYS A 147 9.16 8.66 10.28
CA CYS A 147 10.36 8.13 9.62
C CYS A 147 11.36 9.28 9.43
N ASP A 148 12.64 9.02 9.63
CA ASP A 148 13.69 10.03 9.43
C ASP A 148 13.95 10.37 7.97
N ASN A 149 13.49 9.50 7.04
CA ASN A 149 13.64 9.65 5.60
C ASN A 149 12.29 9.90 4.92
N ASP A 150 12.14 11.03 4.23
CA ASP A 150 10.90 11.42 3.55
C ASP A 150 10.55 10.57 2.32
N ARG A 151 11.50 9.78 1.82
CA ARG A 151 11.25 8.78 0.76
C ARG A 151 10.70 7.45 1.27
N MET A 152 10.47 7.38 2.58
CA MET A 152 9.85 6.20 3.21
C MET A 152 8.58 6.60 3.94
N ILE A 153 7.60 5.70 3.91
CA ILE A 153 6.35 5.85 4.68
C ILE A 153 6.18 4.64 5.57
N ALA A 154 5.78 4.86 6.82
CA ALA A 154 5.42 3.81 7.74
C ALA A 154 4.09 4.11 8.43
N PHE A 155 3.33 3.08 8.72
CA PHE A 155 2.06 3.16 9.45
C PHE A 155 1.74 1.80 10.04
N TYR A 156 0.88 1.81 11.07
CA TYR A 156 0.34 0.58 11.61
C TYR A 156 -1.18 0.57 11.59
N LYS A 157 -1.73 -0.64 11.58
CA LYS A 157 -3.17 -0.93 11.61
C LYS A 157 -3.46 -2.01 12.64
N TRP A 158 -4.67 -2.01 13.15
CA TRP A 158 -5.09 -2.95 14.19
C TRP A 158 -6.51 -3.48 13.94
N SER A 159 -6.79 -4.71 14.42
CA SER A 159 -8.16 -5.23 14.51
C SER A 159 -8.94 -4.54 15.63
N ASP A 160 -10.26 -4.58 15.59
CA ASP A 160 -11.12 -3.94 16.58
C ASP A 160 -10.84 -4.45 18.01
N ASP A 161 -10.54 -5.73 18.15
CA ASP A 161 -10.16 -6.38 19.41
C ASP A 161 -8.67 -6.22 19.77
N ARG A 162 -7.88 -5.52 18.95
CA ARG A 162 -6.43 -5.33 19.13
C ARG A 162 -5.59 -6.62 19.13
N SER A 163 -6.16 -7.75 18.74
CA SER A 163 -5.43 -9.03 18.67
C SER A 163 -4.54 -9.15 17.43
N ASN A 164 -4.87 -8.44 16.37
CA ASN A 164 -4.08 -8.40 15.14
C ASN A 164 -3.52 -7.00 14.89
N LEU A 165 -2.21 -6.90 14.82
CA LEU A 165 -1.47 -5.66 14.62
C LEU A 165 -0.54 -5.79 13.42
N ILE A 166 -0.71 -4.92 12.45
CA ILE A 166 0.06 -4.89 11.20
C ILE A 166 0.86 -3.59 11.14
N LEU A 167 2.16 -3.73 10.89
CA LEU A 167 3.08 -2.62 10.63
C LEU A 167 3.51 -2.69 9.18
N VAL A 168 3.40 -1.57 8.48
CA VAL A 168 3.77 -1.45 7.06
C VAL A 168 4.87 -0.41 6.93
N VAL A 169 5.95 -0.77 6.23
CA VAL A 169 7.05 0.16 5.90
C VAL A 169 7.32 0.05 4.41
N ILE A 170 7.33 1.17 3.71
CA ILE A 170 7.44 1.21 2.24
C ILE A 170 8.50 2.24 1.83
N ASN A 171 9.40 1.82 0.95
CA ASN A 171 10.24 2.73 0.19
C ASN A 171 9.42 3.28 -0.98
N LEU A 172 9.22 4.60 -1.04
CA LEU A 172 8.46 5.26 -2.10
C LEU A 172 9.25 5.46 -3.40
N ASP A 173 10.57 5.30 -3.34
CA ASP A 173 11.45 5.40 -4.52
C ASP A 173 11.61 4.02 -5.18
N PRO A 174 11.14 3.82 -6.42
CA PRO A 174 11.22 2.53 -7.09
C PRO A 174 12.61 2.20 -7.64
N HIS A 175 13.57 3.12 -7.54
CA HIS A 175 14.91 3.00 -8.15
C HIS A 175 16.03 2.91 -7.12
N LEU A 176 15.96 3.65 -6.02
CA LEU A 176 17.01 3.78 -5.04
C LEU A 176 16.70 3.06 -3.73
N LYS A 177 17.71 2.40 -3.18
CA LYS A 177 17.66 1.90 -1.82
C LYS A 177 17.53 3.08 -0.86
N ASN A 178 16.58 2.98 0.08
CA ASN A 178 16.39 3.94 1.14
C ASN A 178 16.43 3.27 2.50
N GLU A 179 16.92 4.02 3.47
CA GLU A 179 17.10 3.60 4.86
C GLU A 179 16.50 4.66 5.78
N SER A 180 15.93 4.24 6.88
CA SER A 180 15.33 5.12 7.88
C SER A 180 15.27 4.47 9.24
N ASN A 181 15.35 5.26 10.30
CA ASN A 181 14.74 4.85 11.54
C ASN A 181 13.23 5.13 11.46
N ILE A 182 12.45 4.22 12.03
CA ILE A 182 11.02 4.37 12.26
C ILE A 182 10.79 4.45 13.77
N HIS A 183 9.87 5.32 14.21
CA HIS A 183 9.65 5.62 15.63
C HIS A 183 8.28 5.08 16.06
N LEU A 184 8.26 3.87 16.59
CA LEU A 184 7.04 3.14 16.96
C LEU A 184 6.41 3.72 18.22
N PRO A 185 5.10 4.00 18.25
CA PRO A 185 4.37 4.38 19.45
C PRO A 185 4.00 3.13 20.26
N LEU A 186 4.98 2.50 20.94
CA LEU A 186 4.83 1.20 21.58
C LEU A 186 3.61 1.11 22.50
N GLU A 187 3.39 2.13 23.32
CA GLU A 187 2.24 2.18 24.23
C GLU A 187 0.90 2.13 23.46
N ALA A 188 0.76 2.95 22.40
CA ALA A 188 -0.45 2.94 21.57
C ALA A 188 -0.63 1.64 20.80
N MET A 189 0.46 0.93 20.51
CA MET A 189 0.46 -0.41 19.92
C MET A 189 0.19 -1.50 20.97
N GLY A 190 0.15 -1.16 22.26
CA GLY A 190 -0.04 -2.09 23.37
C GLY A 190 1.18 -3.01 23.57
N ILE A 191 2.38 -2.47 23.42
CA ILE A 191 3.66 -3.14 23.62
C ILE A 191 4.34 -2.45 24.82
N ASP A 192 4.70 -3.22 25.84
CA ASP A 192 5.39 -2.70 27.01
C ASP A 192 6.82 -2.26 26.69
N HIS A 193 7.23 -1.11 27.23
CA HIS A 193 8.59 -0.61 27.07
C HIS A 193 9.63 -1.62 27.56
N GLY A 194 10.64 -1.88 26.73
CA GLY A 194 11.71 -2.81 27.02
C GLY A 194 11.36 -4.30 26.80
N SER A 195 10.09 -4.62 26.55
CA SER A 195 9.68 -5.97 26.19
C SER A 195 10.10 -6.28 24.73
N ALA A 196 10.53 -7.52 24.52
CA ALA A 196 10.80 -7.99 23.16
C ALA A 196 9.48 -8.26 22.44
N PHE A 197 9.43 -7.96 21.16
CA PHE A 197 8.34 -8.34 20.28
C PHE A 197 8.89 -8.76 18.91
N THR A 198 8.14 -9.62 18.23
CA THR A 198 8.54 -10.12 16.91
C THR A 198 7.75 -9.39 15.82
N VAL A 199 8.43 -8.96 14.77
CA VAL A 199 7.82 -8.49 13.52
C VAL A 199 8.08 -9.53 12.44
N ARG A 200 7.01 -10.18 11.96
CA ARG A 200 7.06 -11.22 10.93
C ARG A 200 6.59 -10.67 9.60
N ASP A 201 7.46 -10.68 8.60
CA ASP A 201 7.14 -10.23 7.25
C ASP A 201 6.24 -11.24 6.53
N LEU A 202 5.05 -10.80 6.15
CA LEU A 202 4.03 -11.63 5.50
C LEU A 202 4.28 -11.81 3.99
N ILE A 203 5.23 -11.03 3.42
CA ILE A 203 5.59 -11.11 2.01
C ILE A 203 6.86 -11.94 1.80
N TYR A 204 7.87 -11.73 2.66
CA TYR A 204 9.20 -12.36 2.51
C TYR A 204 9.43 -13.49 3.51
N GLU A 205 8.49 -13.75 4.44
CA GLU A 205 8.52 -14.86 5.41
C GLU A 205 9.73 -14.78 6.37
N GLU A 206 10.25 -13.58 6.60
CA GLU A 206 11.32 -13.30 7.55
C GLU A 206 10.75 -12.78 8.87
N ALA A 207 11.51 -12.93 9.95
CA ALA A 207 11.13 -12.43 11.27
C ALA A 207 12.30 -11.72 11.94
N TYR A 208 11.99 -10.64 12.65
CA TYR A 208 12.96 -9.85 13.40
C TYR A 208 12.45 -9.65 14.83
N THR A 209 13.37 -9.67 15.80
CA THR A 209 13.04 -9.35 17.18
C THR A 209 13.47 -7.94 17.51
N TRP A 210 12.52 -7.12 17.88
CA TRP A 210 12.71 -5.72 18.28
C TRP A 210 12.41 -5.53 19.78
N ARG A 211 12.97 -4.47 20.38
CA ARG A 211 12.77 -4.14 21.79
C ARG A 211 12.50 -2.65 22.01
N GLU A 212 13.02 -1.83 21.13
CA GLU A 212 13.01 -0.37 21.26
C GLU A 212 11.91 0.25 20.42
N SER A 213 11.53 1.47 20.76
CA SER A 213 10.62 2.26 19.95
C SER A 213 11.24 2.69 18.62
N THR A 214 12.55 2.88 18.57
CA THR A 214 13.28 3.28 17.35
C THR A 214 13.94 2.06 16.72
N ASN A 215 13.56 1.77 15.47
CA ASN A 215 14.08 0.62 14.75
C ASN A 215 14.56 1.04 13.36
N PHE A 216 15.74 0.56 13.00
CA PHE A 216 16.33 0.78 11.68
C PHE A 216 15.72 -0.16 10.65
N VAL A 217 15.34 0.40 9.48
CA VAL A 217 14.81 -0.35 8.33
C VAL A 217 15.54 0.11 7.06
N ALA A 218 15.92 -0.86 6.22
CA ALA A 218 16.54 -0.62 4.93
C ALA A 218 15.77 -1.39 3.84
N LEU A 219 15.32 -0.70 2.80
CA LEU A 219 14.50 -1.25 1.71
C LEU A 219 15.17 -0.99 0.36
N ASP A 220 15.60 -2.07 -0.31
CA ASP A 220 16.09 -2.02 -1.69
C ASP A 220 14.95 -2.38 -2.65
N PRO A 221 14.54 -1.47 -3.55
CA PRO A 221 13.40 -1.71 -4.45
C PRO A 221 13.63 -2.89 -5.42
N ARG A 222 14.88 -3.25 -5.69
CA ARG A 222 15.20 -4.40 -6.55
C ARG A 222 14.88 -5.75 -5.91
N THR A 223 14.90 -5.80 -4.58
CA THR A 223 14.68 -7.04 -3.81
C THR A 223 13.45 -6.94 -2.91
N LYS A 224 13.44 -5.98 -1.99
CA LYS A 224 12.40 -5.77 -0.96
C LYS A 224 12.01 -4.30 -0.88
N PRO A 225 11.10 -3.80 -1.75
CA PRO A 225 10.63 -2.41 -1.70
C PRO A 225 9.77 -2.09 -0.48
N VAL A 226 9.23 -3.11 0.19
CA VAL A 226 8.28 -2.97 1.29
C VAL A 226 8.51 -4.02 2.36
N HIS A 227 8.08 -3.72 3.59
CA HIS A 227 7.81 -4.70 4.63
C HIS A 227 6.32 -4.63 5.00
N LEU A 228 5.69 -5.78 5.11
CA LEU A 228 4.33 -5.97 5.62
C LEU A 228 4.41 -6.90 6.82
N PHE A 229 4.57 -6.33 8.00
CA PHE A 229 4.81 -7.08 9.22
C PHE A 229 3.52 -7.37 9.99
N CYS A 230 3.33 -8.62 10.41
CA CYS A 230 2.50 -8.94 11.55
C CYS A 230 3.33 -8.77 12.83
N VAL A 231 2.81 -8.02 13.80
CA VAL A 231 3.48 -7.77 15.07
C VAL A 231 2.96 -8.76 16.10
N GLU A 232 3.87 -9.59 16.61
CA GLU A 232 3.61 -10.62 17.61
C GLU A 232 4.17 -10.14 18.97
N LYS A 233 3.27 -9.87 19.91
CA LYS A 233 3.64 -9.48 21.29
C LYS A 233 4.08 -10.70 22.07
N SER A 234 5.05 -10.53 22.96
CA SER A 234 5.50 -11.59 23.89
C SER A 234 4.48 -11.86 24.96
#